data_add6cea9746dc4da3b1816f2cc98cd11
#
_entry.id   add6cea9746dc4da3b1816f2cc98cd11
#
_cell.length_a   1.000
_cell.length_b   1.000
_cell.length_c   1.000
_cell.angle_alpha   90.00
_cell.angle_beta   90.00
_cell.angle_gamma   90.00
#
_symmetry.space_group_name_H-M   'P 1'
#
loop_
_entity.id
_entity.type
_entity.pdbx_description
1 polymer ?
#
loop_
_entity_poly.entity_id
_entity_poly.type
_entity_poly.pdbx_seq_one_letter_code
_entity_poly.pdbx_strand_id
1 'polypeptide(L)'
;MKKLMNGAALALAMAAGPALAADEVKLQLQWVTQAQFAGYYVALDKGFYEEEDLDVTILPGGPDIAPPQVLAGGGADAMLNWMPSALAAREKGLPVVNIAQPFKSSGLMLTCWKDTGITGPQDFKGKTIGVWFFGNEYPFLSWMSQEGISTEGGDDGVTVLKQGFNVDPLLQRQADCISTMTYNEYGQVLDAGVGEDELVTFKYEDMGVATLEDGIYVLEENLSDPAFADKMVRFVRASMKGWKWAEANPEEAAGIVLDNDATGAQTEAHQVRMMGEIAKLTAGSNGALDEADFQRTVDTLLAGGSDPVISKQPEGAWTHAITDAALK
;
A
#
# COMPACT_ATOMS: atom_id res chain seq x y z
N MET A 1 38.31 -68.94 32.55
CA MET A 1 36.91 -68.80 32.12
C MET A 1 36.58 -67.29 32.15
N LYS A 2 36.63 -66.64 30.96
CA LYS A 2 36.26 -65.20 30.83
C LYS A 2 34.95 -65.15 30.02
N LYS A 3 33.90 -64.66 30.69
CA LYS A 3 32.58 -64.38 30.02
C LYS A 3 32.67 -63.07 29.30
N LEU A 4 32.49 -63.08 27.97
CA LEU A 4 32.20 -61.90 27.17
C LEU A 4 30.71 -61.54 27.35
N MET A 5 30.44 -60.31 27.78
CA MET A 5 29.10 -59.70 27.73
C MET A 5 29.03 -58.87 26.41
N ASN A 6 28.22 -59.33 25.48
CA ASN A 6 27.82 -58.57 24.29
C ASN A 6 26.75 -57.59 24.71
N GLY A 7 27.10 -56.29 24.70
CA GLY A 7 26.13 -55.19 24.79
C GLY A 7 25.61 -54.87 23.39
N ALA A 8 24.35 -55.17 23.10
CA ALA A 8 23.66 -54.70 21.89
C ALA A 8 23.29 -53.24 22.06
N ALA A 9 23.92 -52.34 21.34
CA ALA A 9 23.50 -50.94 21.20
C ALA A 9 22.33 -50.87 20.25
N LEU A 10 21.14 -50.55 20.74
CA LEU A 10 19.95 -50.27 19.93
C LEU A 10 20.09 -48.84 19.37
N ALA A 11 20.43 -48.70 18.08
CA ALA A 11 20.42 -47.44 17.35
C ALA A 11 18.95 -47.06 17.06
N LEU A 12 18.45 -46.03 17.71
CA LEU A 12 17.17 -45.40 17.41
C LEU A 12 17.37 -44.58 16.12
N ALA A 13 16.99 -45.12 14.95
CA ALA A 13 16.89 -44.33 13.72
C ALA A 13 15.67 -43.42 13.85
N MET A 14 15.88 -42.15 14.12
CA MET A 14 14.84 -41.12 13.91
C MET A 14 14.60 -41.03 12.41
N ALA A 15 13.45 -41.50 11.94
CA ALA A 15 12.97 -41.26 10.61
C ALA A 15 12.63 -39.75 10.50
N ALA A 16 13.54 -38.96 9.95
CA ALA A 16 13.19 -37.64 9.46
C ALA A 16 12.19 -37.83 8.32
N GLY A 17 10.93 -37.52 8.56
CA GLY A 17 9.93 -37.40 7.48
C GLY A 17 10.40 -36.36 6.46
N PRO A 18 9.97 -36.45 5.19
CA PRO A 18 10.26 -35.40 4.22
C PRO A 18 9.76 -34.07 4.80
N ALA A 19 10.65 -33.11 4.99
CA ALA A 19 10.25 -31.72 5.22
C ALA A 19 9.47 -31.30 3.98
N LEU A 20 8.21 -30.94 4.12
CA LEU A 20 7.45 -30.29 3.05
C LEU A 20 8.19 -28.99 2.75
N ALA A 21 8.41 -28.70 1.46
CA ALA A 21 8.94 -27.41 1.06
C ALA A 21 7.92 -26.33 1.46
N ALA A 22 8.43 -25.20 1.94
CA ALA A 22 7.58 -24.05 2.25
C ALA A 22 6.82 -23.60 0.99
N ASP A 23 5.59 -23.13 1.16
CA ASP A 23 4.80 -22.61 0.06
C ASP A 23 5.34 -21.24 -0.40
N GLU A 24 5.69 -21.12 -1.67
CA GLU A 24 6.13 -19.87 -2.25
C GLU A 24 5.00 -18.86 -2.34
N VAL A 25 5.28 -17.58 -1.95
CA VAL A 25 4.39 -16.43 -2.13
C VAL A 25 5.19 -15.26 -2.69
N LYS A 26 4.73 -14.70 -3.81
CA LYS A 26 5.28 -13.47 -4.38
C LYS A 26 4.31 -12.32 -4.12
N LEU A 27 4.77 -11.32 -3.35
CA LEU A 27 4.04 -10.09 -3.07
C LEU A 27 4.58 -8.95 -3.94
N GLN A 28 3.78 -8.39 -4.83
CA GLN A 28 4.12 -7.18 -5.58
C GLN A 28 3.74 -5.94 -4.76
N LEU A 29 4.73 -5.11 -4.41
CA LEU A 29 4.49 -3.81 -3.79
C LEU A 29 3.96 -2.80 -4.82
N GLN A 30 3.20 -1.83 -4.35
CA GLN A 30 2.71 -0.73 -5.17
C GLN A 30 3.80 0.30 -5.48
N TRP A 31 4.75 0.51 -4.56
CA TRP A 31 5.77 1.56 -4.64
C TRP A 31 7.15 1.00 -4.32
N VAL A 32 8.17 1.87 -4.37
CA VAL A 32 9.55 1.51 -4.00
C VAL A 32 9.63 1.07 -2.54
N THR A 33 10.68 0.30 -2.20
CA THR A 33 10.93 -0.13 -0.82
C THR A 33 11.07 1.07 0.10
N GLN A 34 10.17 1.15 1.09
CA GLN A 34 10.14 2.21 2.10
C GLN A 34 9.28 1.77 3.29
N ALA A 35 9.31 2.51 4.41
CA ALA A 35 8.61 2.16 5.65
C ALA A 35 7.09 2.06 5.50
N GLN A 36 6.50 2.55 4.41
CA GLN A 36 5.13 2.28 4.00
C GLN A 36 4.80 0.79 3.97
N PHE A 37 5.80 -0.07 3.76
CA PHE A 37 5.65 -1.52 3.66
C PHE A 37 6.32 -2.28 4.80
N ALA A 38 6.64 -1.57 5.90
CA ALA A 38 7.44 -2.11 7.00
C ALA A 38 6.89 -3.41 7.57
N GLY A 39 5.57 -3.54 7.70
CA GLY A 39 4.96 -4.75 8.26
C GLY A 39 5.31 -6.03 7.50
N TYR A 40 5.45 -5.94 6.18
CA TYR A 40 5.80 -7.10 5.33
C TYR A 40 7.28 -7.43 5.43
N TYR A 41 8.16 -6.42 5.42
CA TYR A 41 9.59 -6.61 5.59
C TYR A 41 9.94 -7.12 6.99
N VAL A 42 9.25 -6.63 8.01
CA VAL A 42 9.37 -7.14 9.39
C VAL A 42 8.91 -8.60 9.47
N ALA A 43 7.79 -8.95 8.82
CA ALA A 43 7.32 -10.34 8.81
C ALA A 43 8.34 -11.28 8.16
N LEU A 44 9.06 -10.80 7.13
CA LEU A 44 10.13 -11.54 6.47
C LEU A 44 11.36 -11.65 7.37
N ASP A 45 11.88 -10.52 7.89
CA ASP A 45 13.10 -10.46 8.71
C ASP A 45 12.99 -11.23 10.03
N LYS A 46 11.82 -11.12 10.69
CA LYS A 46 11.58 -11.79 11.97
C LYS A 46 11.17 -13.27 11.83
N GLY A 47 11.13 -13.79 10.61
CA GLY A 47 10.76 -15.18 10.34
C GLY A 47 9.29 -15.50 10.54
N PHE A 48 8.39 -14.49 10.58
CA PHE A 48 6.96 -14.74 10.80
C PHE A 48 6.31 -15.48 9.62
N TYR A 49 6.83 -15.31 8.41
CA TYR A 49 6.42 -16.11 7.25
C TYR A 49 6.93 -17.55 7.36
N GLU A 50 8.17 -17.75 7.82
CA GLU A 50 8.74 -19.09 8.04
C GLU A 50 7.98 -19.88 9.11
N GLU A 51 7.50 -19.20 10.18
CA GLU A 51 6.65 -19.82 11.23
C GLU A 51 5.33 -20.36 10.66
N GLU A 52 4.89 -19.86 9.51
CA GLU A 52 3.68 -20.26 8.78
C GLU A 52 3.99 -21.16 7.57
N ASP A 53 5.19 -21.74 7.50
CA ASP A 53 5.66 -22.57 6.36
C ASP A 53 5.54 -21.85 5.01
N LEU A 54 5.87 -20.54 4.96
CA LEU A 54 5.87 -19.72 3.75
C LEU A 54 7.28 -19.23 3.39
N ASP A 55 7.60 -19.29 2.09
CA ASP A 55 8.76 -18.64 1.48
C ASP A 55 8.28 -17.42 0.69
N VAL A 56 8.43 -16.23 1.30
CA VAL A 56 7.86 -14.99 0.75
C VAL A 56 8.93 -14.17 0.05
N THR A 57 8.68 -13.86 -1.22
CA THR A 57 9.46 -12.90 -2.01
C THR A 57 8.69 -11.60 -2.15
N ILE A 58 9.28 -10.48 -1.68
CA ILE A 58 8.71 -9.14 -1.84
C ILE A 58 9.32 -8.50 -3.10
N LEU A 59 8.47 -8.18 -4.07
CA LEU A 59 8.84 -7.53 -5.33
C LEU A 59 8.62 -6.02 -5.19
N PRO A 60 9.67 -5.18 -5.30
CA PRO A 60 9.50 -3.74 -5.21
C PRO A 60 8.65 -3.20 -6.37
N GLY A 61 7.89 -2.15 -6.09
CA GLY A 61 7.14 -1.39 -7.07
C GLY A 61 7.88 -0.13 -7.53
N GLY A 62 7.12 0.84 -8.03
CA GLY A 62 7.64 2.13 -8.47
C GLY A 62 6.69 2.88 -9.40
N PRO A 63 7.05 4.12 -9.81
CA PRO A 63 6.15 4.99 -10.59
C PRO A 63 5.80 4.47 -12.00
N ASP A 64 6.53 3.47 -12.49
CA ASP A 64 6.31 2.87 -13.82
C ASP A 64 5.88 1.40 -13.73
N ILE A 65 5.56 0.91 -12.53
CA ILE A 65 5.07 -0.45 -12.30
C ILE A 65 3.57 -0.39 -11.98
N ALA A 66 2.78 -1.16 -12.71
CA ALA A 66 1.36 -1.31 -12.48
C ALA A 66 1.08 -2.68 -11.82
N PRO A 67 0.91 -2.77 -10.50
CA PRO A 67 0.72 -4.03 -9.79
C PRO A 67 -0.41 -4.91 -10.37
N PRO A 68 -1.56 -4.35 -10.81
CA PRO A 68 -2.60 -5.17 -11.44
C PRO A 68 -2.13 -5.92 -12.69
N GLN A 69 -1.21 -5.32 -13.47
CA GLN A 69 -0.67 -5.99 -14.67
C GLN A 69 0.31 -7.10 -14.30
N VAL A 70 1.12 -6.91 -13.24
CA VAL A 70 2.02 -7.94 -12.73
C VAL A 70 1.22 -9.14 -12.22
N LEU A 71 0.16 -8.88 -11.45
CA LEU A 71 -0.74 -9.92 -10.93
C LEU A 71 -1.44 -10.67 -12.06
N ALA A 72 -2.02 -9.94 -13.02
CA ALA A 72 -2.70 -10.53 -14.20
C ALA A 72 -1.76 -11.37 -15.07
N GLY A 73 -0.48 -11.00 -15.15
CA GLY A 73 0.56 -11.73 -15.87
C GLY A 73 1.12 -12.94 -15.12
N GLY A 74 0.65 -13.24 -13.90
CA GLY A 74 1.15 -14.34 -13.07
C GLY A 74 2.56 -14.07 -12.50
N GLY A 75 2.99 -12.80 -12.47
CA GLY A 75 4.27 -12.40 -11.90
C GLY A 75 4.27 -12.36 -10.37
N ALA A 76 3.10 -12.30 -9.75
CA ALA A 76 2.91 -12.32 -8.31
C ALA A 76 1.66 -13.12 -7.92
N ASP A 77 1.62 -13.63 -6.68
CA ASP A 77 0.44 -14.28 -6.08
C ASP A 77 -0.52 -13.26 -5.47
N ALA A 78 0.04 -12.19 -4.89
CA ALA A 78 -0.70 -11.08 -4.30
C ALA A 78 -0.05 -9.76 -4.67
N MET A 79 -0.84 -8.68 -4.65
CA MET A 79 -0.33 -7.32 -4.82
C MET A 79 -0.82 -6.42 -3.70
N LEU A 80 -0.02 -5.40 -3.39
CA LEU A 80 -0.48 -4.22 -2.68
C LEU A 80 -0.96 -3.19 -3.69
N ASN A 81 -2.10 -2.60 -3.43
CA ASN A 81 -2.61 -1.54 -4.30
C ASN A 81 -3.57 -0.62 -3.54
N TRP A 82 -3.70 0.61 -4.02
CA TRP A 82 -4.77 1.49 -3.58
C TRP A 82 -6.11 1.00 -4.13
N MET A 83 -7.13 1.11 -3.31
CA MET A 83 -8.45 0.60 -3.69
C MET A 83 -9.01 1.26 -4.96
N PRO A 84 -8.85 2.57 -5.24
CA PRO A 84 -9.26 3.16 -6.51
C PRO A 84 -8.68 2.45 -7.74
N SER A 85 -7.39 2.16 -7.71
CA SER A 85 -6.72 1.45 -8.81
C SER A 85 -7.21 0.00 -8.94
N ALA A 86 -7.41 -0.69 -7.82
CA ALA A 86 -7.93 -2.06 -7.81
C ALA A 86 -9.37 -2.12 -8.34
N LEU A 87 -10.24 -1.19 -7.93
CA LEU A 87 -11.62 -1.12 -8.41
C LEU A 87 -11.70 -0.74 -9.89
N ALA A 88 -10.85 0.19 -10.35
CA ALA A 88 -10.74 0.52 -11.78
C ALA A 88 -10.25 -0.67 -12.61
N ALA A 89 -9.32 -1.47 -12.09
CA ALA A 89 -8.88 -2.70 -12.75
C ALA A 89 -10.01 -3.75 -12.82
N ARG A 90 -10.79 -3.88 -11.73
CA ARG A 90 -11.96 -4.76 -11.67
C ARG A 90 -13.05 -4.34 -12.65
N GLU A 91 -13.34 -3.04 -12.76
CA GLU A 91 -14.27 -2.48 -13.75
C GLU A 91 -13.86 -2.83 -15.20
N LYS A 92 -12.55 -2.87 -15.45
CA LYS A 92 -11.97 -3.24 -16.77
C LYS A 92 -11.85 -4.75 -16.98
N GLY A 93 -12.40 -5.57 -16.07
CA GLY A 93 -12.50 -7.02 -16.21
C GLY A 93 -11.37 -7.82 -15.56
N LEU A 94 -10.48 -7.22 -14.76
CA LEU A 94 -9.53 -7.96 -13.93
C LEU A 94 -10.13 -8.21 -12.55
N PRO A 95 -10.61 -9.42 -12.23
CA PRO A 95 -11.39 -9.70 -11.03
C PRO A 95 -10.48 -9.82 -9.79
N VAL A 96 -9.91 -8.69 -9.35
CA VAL A 96 -9.14 -8.63 -8.12
C VAL A 96 -10.04 -8.49 -6.89
N VAL A 97 -9.67 -9.14 -5.79
CA VAL A 97 -10.41 -9.17 -4.52
C VAL A 97 -9.49 -8.68 -3.41
N ASN A 98 -9.94 -7.70 -2.62
CA ASN A 98 -9.27 -7.33 -1.37
C ASN A 98 -9.47 -8.45 -0.34
N ILE A 99 -8.36 -8.98 0.17
CA ILE A 99 -8.35 -10.04 1.18
C ILE A 99 -7.87 -9.56 2.55
N ALA A 100 -7.24 -8.38 2.62
CA ALA A 100 -6.89 -7.71 3.85
C ALA A 100 -6.61 -6.21 3.61
N GLN A 101 -6.92 -5.38 4.60
CA GLN A 101 -6.79 -3.93 4.56
C GLN A 101 -6.07 -3.42 5.82
N PRO A 102 -4.73 -3.43 5.84
CA PRO A 102 -3.96 -2.95 6.99
C PRO A 102 -4.15 -1.45 7.26
N PHE A 103 -4.20 -0.63 6.21
CA PHE A 103 -4.40 0.82 6.32
C PHE A 103 -5.88 1.16 6.55
N LYS A 104 -6.16 1.91 7.63
CA LYS A 104 -7.52 2.32 8.04
C LYS A 104 -7.89 3.72 7.57
N SER A 105 -6.90 4.54 7.21
CA SER A 105 -7.08 5.90 6.74
C SER A 105 -6.06 6.25 5.66
N SER A 106 -6.29 7.38 4.99
CA SER A 106 -5.43 7.86 3.91
C SER A 106 -4.41 8.87 4.40
N GLY A 107 -3.17 8.73 3.95
CA GLY A 107 -2.13 9.76 4.11
C GLY A 107 -2.07 10.75 2.95
N LEU A 108 -2.92 10.58 1.93
CA LEU A 108 -2.89 11.41 0.73
C LEU A 108 -3.32 12.85 1.01
N MET A 109 -2.55 13.80 0.50
CA MET A 109 -2.88 15.22 0.54
C MET A 109 -2.27 15.96 -0.66
N LEU A 110 -2.78 17.17 -0.93
CA LEU A 110 -2.07 18.15 -1.75
C LEU A 110 -1.25 19.06 -0.84
N THR A 111 0.00 19.29 -1.22
CA THR A 111 0.87 20.30 -0.61
C THR A 111 1.11 21.40 -1.61
N CYS A 112 0.75 22.64 -1.25
CA CYS A 112 0.79 23.79 -2.12
C CYS A 112 1.68 24.88 -1.51
N TRP A 113 2.28 25.72 -2.37
CA TRP A 113 2.88 26.95 -1.88
C TRP A 113 1.81 27.92 -1.43
N LYS A 114 1.99 28.49 -0.23
CA LYS A 114 1.04 29.44 0.37
C LYS A 114 0.94 30.75 -0.40
N ASP A 115 2.02 31.17 -1.04
CA ASP A 115 2.10 32.40 -1.83
C ASP A 115 1.33 32.32 -3.17
N THR A 116 0.85 31.12 -3.55
CA THR A 116 -0.05 30.92 -4.70
C THR A 116 -1.46 31.49 -4.46
N GLY A 117 -1.79 31.81 -3.20
CA GLY A 117 -3.10 32.32 -2.80
C GLY A 117 -4.19 31.24 -2.73
N ILE A 118 -3.83 29.97 -2.82
CA ILE A 118 -4.76 28.84 -2.69
C ILE A 118 -5.17 28.71 -1.23
N THR A 119 -6.49 28.78 -0.98
CA THR A 119 -7.10 28.63 0.34
C THR A 119 -8.21 27.57 0.38
N GLY A 120 -8.65 27.11 -0.80
CA GLY A 120 -9.68 26.09 -0.96
C GLY A 120 -9.71 25.53 -2.36
N PRO A 121 -10.54 24.48 -2.62
CA PRO A 121 -10.55 23.78 -3.90
C PRO A 121 -10.84 24.68 -5.12
N GLN A 122 -11.70 25.68 -4.95
CA GLN A 122 -12.06 26.59 -6.06
C GLN A 122 -10.89 27.48 -6.53
N ASP A 123 -9.84 27.63 -5.69
CA ASP A 123 -8.63 28.38 -6.04
C ASP A 123 -7.65 27.55 -6.87
N PHE A 124 -7.93 26.26 -7.12
CA PHE A 124 -7.12 25.41 -8.01
C PHE A 124 -7.27 25.78 -9.49
N LYS A 125 -8.33 26.52 -9.87
CA LYS A 125 -8.54 26.97 -11.24
C LYS A 125 -7.37 27.82 -11.74
N GLY A 126 -6.90 27.50 -12.98
CA GLY A 126 -5.73 28.14 -13.56
C GLY A 126 -4.39 27.69 -12.97
N LYS A 127 -4.37 26.75 -12.04
CA LYS A 127 -3.16 26.25 -11.38
C LYS A 127 -2.63 24.98 -12.01
N THR A 128 -1.35 24.71 -11.77
CA THR A 128 -0.70 23.44 -12.14
C THR A 128 -0.57 22.58 -10.89
N ILE A 129 -1.09 21.35 -10.94
CA ILE A 129 -1.09 20.41 -9.83
C ILE A 129 -0.40 19.13 -10.25
N GLY A 130 0.67 18.77 -9.52
CA GLY A 130 1.37 17.51 -9.69
C GLY A 130 0.55 16.36 -9.11
N VAL A 131 0.33 15.32 -9.92
CA VAL A 131 -0.46 14.14 -9.54
C VAL A 131 0.25 12.88 -10.02
N TRP A 132 0.29 11.85 -9.18
CA TRP A 132 0.77 10.53 -9.60
C TRP A 132 -0.26 9.86 -10.52
N PHE A 133 0.22 8.96 -11.38
CA PHE A 133 -0.59 8.21 -12.32
C PHE A 133 -0.61 6.71 -11.98
N PHE A 134 -1.12 5.89 -12.89
CA PHE A 134 -1.33 4.44 -12.75
C PHE A 134 -2.37 4.06 -11.69
N GLY A 135 -3.41 4.88 -11.56
CA GLY A 135 -4.53 4.69 -10.65
C GLY A 135 -4.45 5.55 -9.38
N ASN A 136 -3.30 6.18 -9.12
CA ASN A 136 -3.14 7.08 -7.98
C ASN A 136 -3.77 8.47 -8.24
N GLU A 137 -4.07 8.81 -9.51
CA GLU A 137 -4.77 10.02 -9.91
C GLU A 137 -6.26 10.01 -9.58
N TYR A 138 -6.86 8.86 -9.41
CA TYR A 138 -8.31 8.71 -9.32
C TYR A 138 -8.96 9.50 -8.17
N PRO A 139 -8.45 9.51 -6.94
CA PRO A 139 -9.02 10.34 -5.87
C PRO A 139 -9.00 11.83 -6.22
N PHE A 140 -7.92 12.32 -6.85
CA PHE A 140 -7.81 13.70 -7.27
C PHE A 140 -8.81 14.04 -8.38
N LEU A 141 -8.91 13.20 -9.42
CA LEU A 141 -9.84 13.41 -10.53
C LEU A 141 -11.29 13.42 -10.05
N SER A 142 -11.64 12.49 -9.15
CA SER A 142 -12.97 12.44 -8.53
C SER A 142 -13.24 13.69 -7.70
N TRP A 143 -12.27 14.18 -6.93
CA TRP A 143 -12.42 15.40 -6.15
C TRP A 143 -12.64 16.62 -7.07
N MET A 144 -11.82 16.80 -8.08
CA MET A 144 -12.00 17.92 -9.03
C MET A 144 -13.36 17.86 -9.72
N SER A 145 -13.81 16.67 -10.09
CA SER A 145 -15.14 16.49 -10.67
C SER A 145 -16.27 16.88 -9.72
N GLN A 146 -16.18 16.50 -8.43
CA GLN A 146 -17.16 16.90 -7.40
C GLN A 146 -17.19 18.43 -7.21
N GLU A 147 -16.04 19.09 -7.34
CA GLU A 147 -15.92 20.55 -7.24
C GLU A 147 -16.34 21.28 -8.55
N GLY A 148 -16.64 20.54 -9.62
CA GLY A 148 -16.96 21.09 -10.93
C GLY A 148 -15.76 21.75 -11.61
N ILE A 149 -14.53 21.30 -11.32
CA ILE A 149 -13.28 21.82 -11.86
C ILE A 149 -12.79 20.88 -12.97
N SER A 150 -12.56 21.41 -14.16
CA SER A 150 -11.98 20.65 -15.28
C SER A 150 -10.52 20.28 -14.99
N THR A 151 -10.10 19.10 -15.40
CA THR A 151 -8.70 18.65 -15.33
C THR A 151 -7.97 18.73 -16.68
N GLU A 152 -8.60 19.38 -17.67
CA GLU A 152 -8.05 19.59 -19.02
C GLU A 152 -7.21 20.88 -19.15
N GLY A 153 -7.02 21.60 -18.02
CA GLY A 153 -6.34 22.89 -18.01
C GLY A 153 -7.22 24.08 -18.36
N GLY A 154 -6.58 25.22 -18.62
CA GLY A 154 -7.25 26.49 -18.91
C GLY A 154 -7.58 27.30 -17.65
N ASP A 155 -8.16 28.50 -17.83
CA ASP A 155 -8.41 29.45 -16.75
C ASP A 155 -9.46 28.94 -15.74
N ASP A 156 -10.40 28.11 -16.20
CA ASP A 156 -11.49 27.54 -15.39
C ASP A 156 -11.19 26.10 -14.90
N GLY A 157 -10.02 25.56 -15.22
CA GLY A 157 -9.62 24.21 -14.87
C GLY A 157 -8.23 24.14 -14.22
N VAL A 158 -7.79 22.93 -13.91
CA VAL A 158 -6.43 22.65 -13.42
C VAL A 158 -5.61 22.01 -14.53
N THR A 159 -4.33 22.38 -14.61
CA THR A 159 -3.35 21.67 -15.43
C THR A 159 -2.76 20.54 -14.59
N VAL A 160 -3.01 19.29 -14.99
CA VAL A 160 -2.46 18.13 -14.29
C VAL A 160 -1.05 17.84 -14.83
N LEU A 161 -0.06 17.95 -13.94
CA LEU A 161 1.32 17.58 -14.21
C LEU A 161 1.55 16.14 -13.74
N LYS A 162 2.03 15.26 -14.62
CA LYS A 162 2.44 13.92 -14.20
C LYS A 162 3.64 14.00 -13.27
N GLN A 163 3.43 13.66 -12.00
CA GLN A 163 4.43 13.68 -10.94
C GLN A 163 5.22 12.37 -10.92
N GLY A 164 6.56 12.47 -10.75
CA GLY A 164 7.43 11.35 -10.45
C GLY A 164 7.44 11.02 -8.95
N PHE A 165 8.51 10.40 -8.46
CA PHE A 165 8.63 9.99 -7.07
C PHE A 165 9.26 11.05 -6.14
N ASN A 166 9.69 12.21 -6.67
CA ASN A 166 10.32 13.29 -5.92
C ASN A 166 9.43 14.54 -5.84
N VAL A 167 9.86 15.51 -5.04
CA VAL A 167 9.15 16.76 -4.78
C VAL A 167 9.64 17.94 -5.63
N ASP A 168 10.52 17.69 -6.59
CA ASP A 168 11.13 18.70 -7.47
C ASP A 168 10.10 19.61 -8.16
N PRO A 169 8.95 19.11 -8.66
CA PRO A 169 7.96 19.96 -9.29
C PRO A 169 7.47 21.09 -8.38
N LEU A 170 7.34 20.85 -7.08
CA LEU A 170 7.01 21.91 -6.12
C LEU A 170 8.20 22.83 -5.87
N LEU A 171 9.37 22.26 -5.55
CA LEU A 171 10.56 23.02 -5.18
C LEU A 171 11.05 23.93 -6.31
N GLN A 172 10.90 23.49 -7.56
CA GLN A 172 11.29 24.25 -8.77
C GLN A 172 10.17 25.14 -9.30
N ARG A 173 9.04 25.23 -8.59
CA ARG A 173 7.88 26.03 -9.01
C ARG A 173 7.30 25.64 -10.38
N GLN A 174 7.44 24.37 -10.77
CA GLN A 174 6.81 23.80 -11.96
C GLN A 174 5.33 23.47 -11.72
N ALA A 175 4.97 23.26 -10.47
CA ALA A 175 3.61 23.08 -10.00
C ALA A 175 3.32 23.98 -8.79
N ASP A 176 2.10 24.49 -8.73
CA ASP A 176 1.60 25.27 -7.58
C ASP A 176 1.37 24.37 -6.36
N CYS A 177 0.90 23.15 -6.64
CA CYS A 177 0.71 22.07 -5.66
C CYS A 177 1.26 20.76 -6.21
N ILE A 178 1.59 19.83 -5.30
CA ILE A 178 1.90 18.45 -5.64
C ILE A 178 1.12 17.48 -4.74
N SER A 179 0.86 16.29 -5.23
CA SER A 179 0.46 15.18 -4.37
C SER A 179 1.58 14.81 -3.44
N THR A 180 1.27 14.63 -2.18
CA THR A 180 2.19 14.19 -1.13
C THR A 180 1.49 13.21 -0.22
N MET A 181 2.25 12.32 0.38
CA MET A 181 1.78 11.52 1.50
C MET A 181 2.24 12.17 2.80
N THR A 182 1.40 12.16 3.82
CA THR A 182 1.76 12.65 5.17
C THR A 182 3.04 11.99 5.67
N TYR A 183 3.27 10.76 5.30
CA TYR A 183 4.39 9.94 5.74
C TYR A 183 5.64 10.03 4.86
N ASN A 184 5.56 10.55 3.63
CA ASN A 184 6.69 10.52 2.69
C ASN A 184 7.03 11.92 2.13
N GLU A 185 6.42 12.32 1.00
CA GLU A 185 6.84 13.51 0.24
C GLU A 185 6.71 14.81 1.03
N TYR A 186 5.72 14.90 1.94
CA TYR A 186 5.62 16.07 2.82
C TYR A 186 6.90 16.24 3.65
N GLY A 187 7.40 15.14 4.22
CA GLY A 187 8.66 15.13 4.93
C GLY A 187 9.85 15.54 4.05
N GLN A 188 9.87 15.09 2.78
CA GLN A 188 10.93 15.47 1.82
C GLN A 188 10.91 16.98 1.50
N VAL A 189 9.71 17.59 1.41
CA VAL A 189 9.58 19.06 1.22
C VAL A 189 10.19 19.80 2.42
N LEU A 190 9.89 19.35 3.64
CA LEU A 190 10.47 19.96 4.84
C LEU A 190 11.99 19.76 4.93
N ASP A 191 12.48 18.56 4.57
CA ASP A 191 13.91 18.23 4.55
C ASP A 191 14.69 19.04 3.50
N ALA A 192 13.99 19.50 2.45
CA ALA A 192 14.56 20.45 1.47
C ALA A 192 14.68 21.89 2.00
N GLY A 193 14.26 22.13 3.24
CA GLY A 193 14.37 23.42 3.92
C GLY A 193 13.17 24.35 3.75
N VAL A 194 12.04 23.86 3.26
CA VAL A 194 10.79 24.62 3.18
C VAL A 194 10.12 24.63 4.55
N GLY A 195 9.77 25.83 5.05
CA GLY A 195 9.05 25.96 6.30
C GLY A 195 7.58 25.57 6.19
N GLU A 196 7.00 24.98 7.24
CA GLU A 196 5.57 24.64 7.26
C GLU A 196 4.68 25.88 7.07
N ASP A 197 5.14 27.05 7.52
CA ASP A 197 4.44 28.33 7.37
C ASP A 197 4.43 28.87 5.93
N GLU A 198 5.26 28.32 5.06
CA GLU A 198 5.29 28.62 3.61
C GLU A 198 4.33 27.74 2.80
N LEU A 199 3.74 26.72 3.44
CA LEU A 199 2.88 25.72 2.81
C LEU A 199 1.42 25.87 3.24
N VAL A 200 0.54 25.40 2.38
CA VAL A 200 -0.85 25.03 2.71
C VAL A 200 -1.10 23.61 2.23
N THR A 201 -1.76 22.81 3.07
CA THR A 201 -2.04 21.40 2.78
C THR A 201 -3.53 21.12 2.79
N PHE A 202 -3.96 20.23 1.90
CA PHE A 202 -5.34 19.75 1.82
C PHE A 202 -5.32 18.23 1.96
N LYS A 203 -5.62 17.73 3.15
CA LYS A 203 -5.73 16.28 3.39
C LYS A 203 -7.05 15.77 2.80
N TYR A 204 -6.97 14.70 2.04
CA TYR A 204 -8.17 14.11 1.42
C TYR A 204 -9.19 13.61 2.46
N GLU A 205 -8.73 13.19 3.65
CA GLU A 205 -9.61 12.85 4.78
C GLU A 205 -10.46 14.07 5.20
N ASP A 206 -9.83 15.25 5.34
CA ASP A 206 -10.52 16.48 5.76
C ASP A 206 -11.45 17.02 4.66
N MET A 207 -11.16 16.70 3.39
CA MET A 207 -11.96 17.09 2.24
C MET A 207 -13.13 16.14 1.97
N GLY A 208 -13.21 15.00 2.67
CA GLY A 208 -14.27 14.00 2.49
C GLY A 208 -14.13 13.17 1.21
N VAL A 209 -12.94 13.17 0.60
CA VAL A 209 -12.65 12.45 -0.65
C VAL A 209 -11.56 11.39 -0.48
N ALA A 210 -11.26 11.04 0.76
CA ALA A 210 -10.30 9.99 1.08
C ALA A 210 -10.75 8.62 0.55
N THR A 211 -9.79 7.86 0.05
CA THR A 211 -9.97 6.50 -0.44
C THR A 211 -9.02 5.55 0.30
N LEU A 212 -9.37 4.27 0.38
CA LEU A 212 -8.53 3.27 1.03
C LEU A 212 -7.22 3.05 0.25
N GLU A 213 -6.10 3.04 1.00
CA GLU A 213 -4.75 2.77 0.51
C GLU A 213 -4.35 1.31 0.79
N ASP A 214 -3.27 0.87 0.21
CA ASP A 214 -2.45 -0.32 0.50
C ASP A 214 -3.18 -1.56 1.04
N GLY A 215 -4.25 -1.95 0.35
CA GLY A 215 -4.88 -3.24 0.57
C GLY A 215 -4.10 -4.38 -0.09
N ILE A 216 -4.28 -5.60 0.41
CA ILE A 216 -3.78 -6.83 -0.19
C ILE A 216 -4.84 -7.39 -1.13
N TYR A 217 -4.46 -7.61 -2.40
CA TYR A 217 -5.36 -8.09 -3.45
C TYR A 217 -4.82 -9.34 -4.11
N VAL A 218 -5.73 -10.25 -4.46
CA VAL A 218 -5.46 -11.46 -5.24
C VAL A 218 -6.47 -11.59 -6.38
N LEU A 219 -6.23 -12.49 -7.33
CA LEU A 219 -7.24 -12.84 -8.34
C LEU A 219 -8.35 -13.68 -7.70
N GLU A 220 -9.60 -13.37 -8.03
CA GLU A 220 -10.79 -14.05 -7.51
C GLU A 220 -10.80 -15.55 -7.83
N GLU A 221 -10.34 -15.93 -9.04
CA GLU A 221 -10.27 -17.33 -9.47
C GLU A 221 -9.36 -18.18 -8.57
N ASN A 222 -8.25 -17.59 -8.08
CA ASN A 222 -7.30 -18.29 -7.22
C ASN A 222 -7.89 -18.63 -5.85
N LEU A 223 -8.83 -17.82 -5.34
CA LEU A 223 -9.52 -18.09 -4.05
C LEU A 223 -10.43 -19.32 -4.11
N SER A 224 -10.74 -19.82 -5.31
CA SER A 224 -11.50 -21.05 -5.50
C SER A 224 -10.67 -22.31 -5.23
N ASP A 225 -9.34 -22.20 -5.22
CA ASP A 225 -8.43 -23.27 -4.80
C ASP A 225 -8.25 -23.21 -3.26
N PRO A 226 -8.68 -24.25 -2.53
CA PRO A 226 -8.53 -24.26 -1.07
C PRO A 226 -7.07 -24.19 -0.60
N ALA A 227 -6.11 -24.71 -1.37
CA ALA A 227 -4.69 -24.64 -1.03
C ALA A 227 -4.17 -23.20 -1.16
N PHE A 228 -4.57 -22.48 -2.21
CA PHE A 228 -4.24 -21.05 -2.35
C PHE A 228 -4.92 -20.20 -1.25
N ALA A 229 -6.19 -20.46 -0.96
CA ALA A 229 -6.90 -19.73 0.10
C ALA A 229 -6.23 -19.94 1.47
N ASP A 230 -5.84 -21.18 1.83
CA ASP A 230 -5.08 -21.47 3.05
C ASP A 230 -3.72 -20.75 3.08
N LYS A 231 -2.98 -20.78 1.96
CA LYS A 231 -1.73 -20.04 1.80
C LYS A 231 -1.92 -18.55 2.09
N MET A 232 -2.99 -17.92 1.58
CA MET A 232 -3.30 -16.51 1.83
C MET A 232 -3.72 -16.24 3.28
N VAL A 233 -4.39 -17.16 3.95
CA VAL A 233 -4.70 -17.06 5.39
C VAL A 233 -3.42 -16.98 6.22
N ARG A 234 -2.47 -17.88 5.97
CA ARG A 234 -1.16 -17.90 6.64
C ARG A 234 -0.35 -16.64 6.32
N PHE A 235 -0.33 -16.21 5.07
CA PHE A 235 0.34 -15.00 4.62
C PHE A 235 -0.23 -13.74 5.31
N VAL A 236 -1.55 -13.57 5.35
CA VAL A 236 -2.19 -12.42 6.02
C VAL A 236 -1.92 -12.44 7.52
N ARG A 237 -1.97 -13.61 8.18
CA ARG A 237 -1.69 -13.75 9.61
C ARG A 237 -0.26 -13.29 9.95
N ALA A 238 0.73 -13.78 9.22
CA ALA A 238 2.13 -13.40 9.39
C ALA A 238 2.36 -11.91 9.08
N SER A 239 1.75 -11.39 8.00
CA SER A 239 1.82 -9.97 7.64
C SER A 239 1.27 -9.08 8.73
N MET A 240 0.10 -9.39 9.29
CA MET A 240 -0.49 -8.60 10.38
C MET A 240 0.30 -8.71 11.70
N LYS A 241 0.98 -9.85 11.94
CA LYS A 241 1.95 -9.97 13.04
C LYS A 241 3.14 -9.03 12.82
N GLY A 242 3.63 -8.92 11.58
CA GLY A 242 4.69 -7.99 11.19
C GLY A 242 4.26 -6.53 11.37
N TRP A 243 3.07 -6.15 10.95
CA TRP A 243 2.53 -4.81 11.15
C TRP A 243 2.43 -4.42 12.63
N LYS A 244 1.87 -5.30 13.45
CA LYS A 244 1.77 -5.06 14.88
C LYS A 244 3.14 -4.91 15.56
N TRP A 245 4.13 -5.68 15.09
CA TRP A 245 5.49 -5.56 15.59
C TRP A 245 6.14 -4.24 15.14
N ALA A 246 5.97 -3.84 13.87
CA ALA A 246 6.50 -2.60 13.31
C ALA A 246 5.95 -1.36 14.04
N GLU A 247 4.65 -1.33 14.34
CA GLU A 247 4.02 -0.27 15.13
C GLU A 247 4.62 -0.14 16.53
N ALA A 248 4.97 -1.26 17.15
CA ALA A 248 5.56 -1.29 18.48
C ALA A 248 7.07 -0.97 18.50
N ASN A 249 7.76 -1.11 17.36
CA ASN A 249 9.22 -0.98 17.23
C ASN A 249 9.59 -0.14 15.98
N PRO A 250 9.15 1.12 15.88
CA PRO A 250 9.23 1.89 14.63
C PRO A 250 10.66 2.15 14.14
N GLU A 251 11.61 2.37 15.04
CA GLU A 251 13.02 2.60 14.67
C GLU A 251 13.66 1.33 14.08
N GLU A 252 13.44 0.16 14.73
CA GLU A 252 13.98 -1.10 14.24
C GLU A 252 13.28 -1.52 12.93
N ALA A 253 11.98 -1.28 12.80
CA ALA A 253 11.23 -1.53 11.57
C ALA A 253 11.75 -0.68 10.40
N ALA A 254 12.08 0.58 10.64
CA ALA A 254 12.72 1.45 9.64
C ALA A 254 14.10 0.91 9.22
N GLY A 255 14.89 0.41 10.18
CA GLY A 255 16.19 -0.24 9.91
C GLY A 255 16.05 -1.47 9.02
N ILE A 256 15.09 -2.36 9.32
CA ILE A 256 14.80 -3.55 8.51
C ILE A 256 14.42 -3.16 7.07
N VAL A 257 13.62 -2.11 6.90
CA VAL A 257 13.27 -1.61 5.56
C VAL A 257 14.49 -1.12 4.80
N LEU A 258 15.39 -0.37 5.47
CA LEU A 258 16.63 0.12 4.86
C LEU A 258 17.55 -1.02 4.40
N ASP A 259 17.66 -2.08 5.18
CA ASP A 259 18.46 -3.26 4.82
C ASP A 259 17.92 -3.95 3.54
N ASN A 260 16.65 -3.72 3.20
CA ASN A 260 15.99 -4.23 2.01
C ASN A 260 15.91 -3.20 0.85
N ASP A 261 16.34 -1.94 1.05
CA ASP A 261 16.36 -0.93 -0.01
C ASP A 261 17.58 -1.10 -0.92
N ALA A 262 17.38 -1.81 -2.05
CA ALA A 262 18.41 -1.99 -3.05
C ALA A 262 18.78 -0.70 -3.81
N THR A 263 18.01 0.37 -3.69
CA THR A 263 18.24 1.63 -4.40
C THR A 263 19.25 2.53 -3.69
N GLY A 264 19.33 2.41 -2.36
CA GLY A 264 20.12 3.31 -1.52
C GLY A 264 19.59 4.76 -1.51
N ALA A 265 18.36 4.98 -1.94
CA ALA A 265 17.75 6.30 -2.01
C ALA A 265 17.13 6.72 -0.66
N GLN A 266 16.89 5.79 0.24
CA GLN A 266 16.26 6.04 1.53
C GLN A 266 17.29 6.43 2.59
N THR A 267 16.88 7.27 3.54
CA THR A 267 17.68 7.63 4.72
C THR A 267 17.04 7.16 6.00
N GLU A 268 17.82 6.82 7.01
CA GLU A 268 17.32 6.35 8.30
C GLU A 268 16.35 7.36 8.93
N ALA A 269 16.73 8.64 9.01
CA ALA A 269 15.90 9.68 9.62
C ALA A 269 14.55 9.83 8.92
N HIS A 270 14.52 9.72 7.58
CA HIS A 270 13.29 9.79 6.81
C HIS A 270 12.42 8.55 7.03
N GLN A 271 13.01 7.35 7.04
CA GLN A 271 12.27 6.11 7.24
C GLN A 271 11.70 5.97 8.66
N VAL A 272 12.42 6.44 9.68
CA VAL A 272 11.91 6.50 11.07
C VAL A 272 10.72 7.46 11.17
N ARG A 273 10.82 8.65 10.56
CA ARG A 273 9.69 9.59 10.47
C ARG A 273 8.50 8.96 9.76
N MET A 274 8.76 8.34 8.60
CA MET A 274 7.74 7.65 7.81
C MET A 274 7.04 6.58 8.64
N MET A 275 7.76 5.72 9.33
CA MET A 275 7.18 4.66 10.16
C MET A 275 6.27 5.24 11.26
N GLY A 276 6.66 6.38 11.86
CA GLY A 276 5.84 7.08 12.85
C GLY A 276 4.51 7.60 12.30
N GLU A 277 4.48 8.05 11.04
CA GLU A 277 3.24 8.46 10.37
C GLU A 277 2.41 7.26 9.90
N ILE A 278 3.05 6.23 9.36
CA ILE A 278 2.39 4.99 8.95
C ILE A 278 1.69 4.32 10.12
N ALA A 279 2.32 4.28 11.30
CA ALA A 279 1.71 3.72 12.51
C ALA A 279 0.38 4.40 12.89
N LYS A 280 0.17 5.67 12.51
CA LYS A 280 -1.12 6.36 12.71
C LYS A 280 -2.20 5.85 11.74
N LEU A 281 -1.82 5.50 10.50
CA LEU A 281 -2.74 5.03 9.47
C LEU A 281 -3.14 3.56 9.65
N THR A 282 -2.27 2.77 10.31
CA THR A 282 -2.50 1.35 10.59
C THR A 282 -3.00 1.08 12.02
N ALA A 283 -2.99 2.12 12.88
CA ALA A 283 -3.31 1.99 14.30
C ALA A 283 -4.62 1.23 14.56
N GLY A 284 -4.53 0.17 15.35
CA GLY A 284 -5.68 -0.66 15.73
C GLY A 284 -6.21 -1.54 14.61
N SER A 285 -5.54 -1.61 13.47
CA SER A 285 -5.91 -2.52 12.38
C SER A 285 -5.66 -3.97 12.78
N ASN A 286 -6.60 -4.82 12.45
CA ASN A 286 -6.44 -6.27 12.45
C ASN A 286 -6.37 -6.85 11.02
N GLY A 287 -6.34 -5.98 10.01
CA GLY A 287 -6.35 -6.33 8.60
C GLY A 287 -7.73 -6.55 8.00
N ALA A 288 -8.81 -6.56 8.79
CA ALA A 288 -10.15 -6.64 8.22
C ALA A 288 -10.54 -5.29 7.59
N LEU A 289 -11.11 -5.35 6.39
CA LEU A 289 -11.65 -4.20 5.70
C LEU A 289 -12.91 -3.69 6.43
N ASP A 290 -13.02 -2.38 6.64
CA ASP A 290 -14.23 -1.75 7.13
C ASP A 290 -15.18 -1.44 5.95
N GLU A 291 -16.42 -1.91 6.05
CA GLU A 291 -17.41 -1.76 4.96
C GLU A 291 -17.80 -0.30 4.72
N ALA A 292 -17.79 0.54 5.77
CA ALA A 292 -18.11 1.96 5.62
C ALA A 292 -16.97 2.70 4.89
N ASP A 293 -15.71 2.36 5.18
CA ASP A 293 -14.54 2.91 4.49
C ASP A 293 -14.48 2.44 3.02
N PHE A 294 -14.86 1.18 2.77
CA PHE A 294 -15.05 0.68 1.41
C PHE A 294 -16.11 1.48 0.67
N GLN A 295 -17.29 1.65 1.28
CA GLN A 295 -18.38 2.37 0.64
C GLN A 295 -18.02 3.84 0.38
N ARG A 296 -17.35 4.52 1.33
CA ARG A 296 -16.85 5.88 1.11
C ARG A 296 -15.92 5.94 -0.10
N THR A 297 -15.00 4.97 -0.25
CA THR A 297 -14.12 4.89 -1.41
C THR A 297 -14.94 4.74 -2.71
N VAL A 298 -15.91 3.83 -2.72
CA VAL A 298 -16.79 3.61 -3.88
C VAL A 298 -17.56 4.87 -4.23
N ASP A 299 -18.16 5.54 -3.24
CA ASP A 299 -18.93 6.76 -3.45
C ASP A 299 -18.07 7.88 -4.06
N THR A 300 -16.82 8.02 -3.58
CA THR A 300 -15.84 8.97 -4.14
C THR A 300 -15.58 8.68 -5.61
N LEU A 301 -15.40 7.41 -5.99
CA LEU A 301 -15.09 7.02 -7.37
C LEU A 301 -16.30 7.09 -8.31
N LEU A 302 -17.50 6.87 -7.82
CA LEU A 302 -18.76 7.03 -8.57
C LEU A 302 -19.10 8.50 -8.81
N ALA A 303 -18.62 9.41 -7.96
CA ALA A 303 -18.89 10.85 -8.04
C ALA A 303 -18.08 11.58 -9.12
N GLY A 304 -17.35 10.88 -9.97
CA GLY A 304 -16.49 11.43 -11.03
C GLY A 304 -17.21 12.14 -12.20
N GLY A 305 -18.43 12.65 -11.99
CA GLY A 305 -19.16 13.44 -13.00
C GLY A 305 -19.51 12.66 -14.26
N SER A 306 -19.12 13.18 -15.42
CA SER A 306 -19.40 12.55 -16.73
C SER A 306 -18.47 11.38 -17.07
N ASP A 307 -17.35 11.26 -16.37
CA ASP A 307 -16.33 10.21 -16.58
C ASP A 307 -15.86 9.65 -15.24
N PRO A 308 -16.74 8.92 -14.50
CA PRO A 308 -16.38 8.36 -13.20
C PRO A 308 -15.37 7.22 -13.36
N VAL A 309 -14.53 7.02 -12.34
CA VAL A 309 -13.50 5.96 -12.33
C VAL A 309 -14.12 4.58 -12.40
N ILE A 310 -15.29 4.40 -11.76
CA ILE A 310 -16.13 3.22 -11.86
C ILE A 310 -17.56 3.65 -12.18
N SER A 311 -18.28 2.84 -12.96
CA SER A 311 -19.62 3.18 -13.45
C SER A 311 -20.76 2.61 -12.59
N LYS A 312 -20.44 1.70 -11.67
CA LYS A 312 -21.39 1.01 -10.82
C LYS A 312 -20.75 0.50 -9.54
N GLN A 313 -21.59 0.14 -8.57
CA GLN A 313 -21.16 -0.54 -7.34
C GLN A 313 -20.39 -1.82 -7.69
N PRO A 314 -19.13 -1.97 -7.23
CA PRO A 314 -18.33 -3.17 -7.52
C PRO A 314 -18.81 -4.34 -6.63
N GLU A 315 -19.23 -5.43 -7.27
CA GLU A 315 -19.61 -6.66 -6.59
C GLU A 315 -18.41 -7.58 -6.42
N GLY A 316 -18.30 -8.28 -5.27
CA GLY A 316 -17.23 -9.26 -5.00
C GLY A 316 -15.83 -8.65 -4.92
N ALA A 317 -15.70 -7.32 -4.73
CA ALA A 317 -14.42 -6.63 -4.71
C ALA A 317 -13.59 -6.88 -3.44
N TRP A 318 -14.16 -7.46 -2.40
CA TRP A 318 -13.52 -7.80 -1.14
C TRP A 318 -14.15 -9.02 -0.47
N THR A 319 -13.43 -9.61 0.49
CA THR A 319 -13.92 -10.70 1.32
C THR A 319 -13.26 -10.70 2.70
N HIS A 320 -14.02 -10.99 3.75
CA HIS A 320 -13.47 -11.23 5.09
C HIS A 320 -13.05 -12.70 5.31
N ALA A 321 -13.32 -13.61 4.36
CA ALA A 321 -13.05 -15.03 4.57
C ALA A 321 -11.59 -15.33 4.95
N ILE A 322 -10.64 -14.58 4.37
CA ILE A 322 -9.20 -14.73 4.64
C ILE A 322 -8.84 -14.12 6.01
N THR A 323 -9.25 -12.88 6.28
CA THR A 323 -8.96 -12.22 7.57
C THR A 323 -9.64 -12.90 8.74
N ASP A 324 -10.90 -13.34 8.60
CA ASP A 324 -11.61 -14.08 9.63
C ASP A 324 -10.92 -15.40 10.00
N ALA A 325 -10.31 -16.07 9.03
CA ALA A 325 -9.53 -17.28 9.26
C ALA A 325 -8.14 -16.97 9.82
N ALA A 326 -7.51 -15.90 9.39
CA ALA A 326 -6.18 -15.47 9.85
C ALA A 326 -6.17 -14.98 11.31
N LEU A 327 -7.28 -14.43 11.80
CA LEU A 327 -7.41 -13.85 13.13
C LEU A 327 -7.90 -14.85 14.22
N LYS A 328 -8.18 -16.10 13.87
CA LYS A 328 -8.54 -17.16 14.82
C LYS A 328 -7.33 -17.75 15.52
#